data_f541e3dfde3efecb103731bf3fbacc73
#
_entry.id   f541e3dfde3efecb103731bf3fbacc73
#
_cell.length_a   1.000
_cell.length_b   1.000
_cell.length_c   1.000
_cell.angle_alpha   90.00
_cell.angle_beta   90.00
_cell.angle_gamma   90.00
#
_symmetry.space_group_name_H-M   'P 1'
#
loop_
_entity.id
_entity.type
_entity.pdbx_description
1 polymer ?
#
loop_
_entity_poly.entity_id
_entity_poly.type
_entity_poly.pdbx_seq_one_letter_code
_entity_poly.pdbx_strand_id
1 'polypeptide(L)'
;GLFARQFGTPNYAAHGGFCSVNMAAGMIYSIGGSFWEFGGPDLENAKLFIMMGTAEDHHSNPLKMAISKFKREGGKFISVNPVRTGYSAIADEWIPIRPGTDGALLLAISHVLVNAETFDTDFVAQFTNGPQLVIDAPGSEKHGQFLRADVADKPPIYDQLDQMVWDQDANKAVCMRERPARPALTGRFTVNGLDVRPAFELLKESLADCTPEWAQAITGVS
;
A
#
# COMPACT_ATOMS: atom_id res chain seq x y z
N GLY A 1 10.12 4.62 30.52
CA GLY A 1 8.80 4.45 31.11
C GLY A 1 8.82 4.53 32.63
N LEU A 2 9.52 3.63 33.32
CA LEU A 2 9.48 3.52 34.79
C LEU A 2 9.96 4.80 35.50
N PHE A 3 11.06 5.38 35.04
CA PHE A 3 11.58 6.64 35.59
C PHE A 3 10.54 7.78 35.46
N ALA A 4 9.99 7.99 34.27
CA ALA A 4 9.00 9.04 34.04
C ALA A 4 7.75 8.86 34.92
N ARG A 5 7.28 7.62 35.08
CA ARG A 5 6.15 7.28 35.96
C ARG A 5 6.45 7.59 37.44
N GLN A 6 7.64 7.24 37.90
CA GLN A 6 8.08 7.51 39.28
C GLN A 6 8.34 8.99 39.54
N PHE A 7 8.83 9.70 38.54
CA PHE A 7 9.01 11.15 38.59
C PHE A 7 7.68 11.90 38.51
N GLY A 8 6.58 11.24 38.07
CA GLY A 8 5.25 11.83 38.02
C GLY A 8 5.00 12.73 36.81
N THR A 9 5.79 12.58 35.73
CA THR A 9 5.58 13.36 34.50
C THR A 9 4.78 12.59 33.47
N PRO A 10 3.78 13.21 32.80
CA PRO A 10 3.12 12.65 31.62
C PRO A 10 3.95 12.81 30.33
N ASN A 11 5.01 13.63 30.37
CA ASN A 11 5.84 13.96 29.20
C ASN A 11 6.83 12.85 28.88
N TYR A 12 6.29 11.69 28.48
CA TYR A 12 7.06 10.54 28.03
C TYR A 12 6.44 9.95 26.78
N ALA A 13 7.24 9.83 25.74
CA ALA A 13 6.85 9.15 24.51
C ALA A 13 7.95 8.17 24.11
N ALA A 14 7.58 6.92 23.87
CA ALA A 14 8.50 5.93 23.35
C ALA A 14 8.62 6.07 21.83
N HIS A 15 9.83 6.04 21.29
CA HIS A 15 10.10 6.09 19.85
C HIS A 15 9.29 5.05 19.08
N GLY A 16 9.20 3.82 19.58
CA GLY A 16 8.40 2.76 18.98
C GLY A 16 6.92 3.10 18.78
N GLY A 17 6.34 3.94 19.64
CA GLY A 17 4.95 4.40 19.50
C GLY A 17 4.71 5.30 18.29
N PHE A 18 5.73 6.03 17.86
CA PHE A 18 5.65 6.93 16.69
C PHE A 18 6.16 6.32 15.40
N CYS A 19 6.93 5.25 15.44
CA CYS A 19 7.57 4.64 14.29
C CYS A 19 7.01 3.23 14.05
N SER A 20 7.41 2.26 14.86
CA SER A 20 7.13 0.84 14.63
C SER A 20 5.65 0.52 14.69
N VAL A 21 4.88 1.15 15.58
CA VAL A 21 3.42 0.92 15.70
C VAL A 21 2.70 1.46 14.48
N ASN A 22 3.04 2.65 14.00
CA ASN A 22 2.42 3.22 12.81
C ASN A 22 2.76 2.40 11.55
N MET A 23 4.01 1.96 11.43
CA MET A 23 4.43 1.10 10.34
C MET A 23 3.72 -0.25 10.39
N ALA A 24 3.65 -0.89 11.55
CA ALA A 24 2.93 -2.15 11.73
C ALA A 24 1.45 -2.02 11.38
N ALA A 25 0.78 -0.95 11.84
CA ALA A 25 -0.60 -0.68 11.48
C ALA A 25 -0.77 -0.51 9.97
N GLY A 26 0.06 0.31 9.33
CA GLY A 26 0.04 0.49 7.88
C GLY A 26 0.19 -0.83 7.12
N MET A 27 1.12 -1.68 7.53
CA MET A 27 1.36 -2.97 6.89
C MET A 27 0.22 -3.96 7.13
N ILE A 28 -0.34 -4.02 8.34
CA ILE A 28 -1.49 -4.88 8.65
C ILE A 28 -2.70 -4.50 7.77
N TYR A 29 -2.97 -3.21 7.61
CA TYR A 29 -4.09 -2.74 6.79
C TYR A 29 -3.82 -2.81 5.28
N SER A 30 -2.55 -2.85 4.85
CA SER A 30 -2.19 -2.92 3.43
C SER A 30 -2.00 -4.35 2.94
N ILE A 31 -1.18 -5.14 3.65
CA ILE A 31 -0.77 -6.49 3.22
C ILE A 31 -1.17 -7.59 4.21
N GLY A 32 -1.80 -7.23 5.32
CA GLY A 32 -2.32 -8.19 6.30
C GLY A 32 -1.28 -8.85 7.18
N GLY A 33 -0.05 -8.37 7.21
CA GLY A 33 1.03 -9.03 7.94
C GLY A 33 2.05 -8.09 8.55
N SER A 34 2.95 -8.66 9.34
CA SER A 34 4.09 -7.96 9.93
C SER A 34 5.07 -7.48 8.86
N PHE A 35 5.97 -6.59 9.20
CA PHE A 35 6.74 -5.80 8.24
C PHE A 35 8.24 -6.04 8.29
N TRP A 36 8.74 -6.86 9.20
CA TRP A 36 10.20 -7.01 9.38
C TRP A 36 10.86 -8.01 8.42
N GLU A 37 10.08 -8.77 7.70
CA GLU A 37 10.56 -9.94 6.94
C GLU A 37 10.80 -9.65 5.45
N PHE A 38 10.72 -8.39 4.99
CA PHE A 38 10.85 -8.08 3.55
C PHE A 38 12.28 -8.02 3.03
N GLY A 39 13.26 -7.92 3.92
CA GLY A 39 14.64 -7.72 3.52
C GLY A 39 14.90 -6.30 2.95
N GLY A 40 15.96 -6.18 2.18
CA GLY A 40 16.34 -4.95 1.49
C GLY A 40 15.60 -4.76 0.16
N PRO A 41 15.71 -3.57 -0.46
CA PRO A 41 15.14 -3.32 -1.79
C PRO A 41 15.83 -4.20 -2.84
N ASP A 42 15.04 -4.77 -3.76
CA ASP A 42 15.52 -5.58 -4.87
C ASP A 42 16.08 -4.69 -6.00
N LEU A 43 17.22 -4.09 -5.77
CA LEU A 43 17.86 -3.20 -6.73
C LEU A 43 18.46 -3.92 -7.95
N GLU A 44 18.61 -5.24 -7.90
CA GLU A 44 19.12 -6.02 -9.03
C GLU A 44 18.09 -6.18 -10.14
N ASN A 45 16.80 -6.29 -9.78
CA ASN A 45 15.70 -6.44 -10.73
C ASN A 45 14.91 -5.15 -10.97
N ALA A 46 15.03 -4.17 -10.08
CA ALA A 46 14.35 -2.89 -10.22
C ALA A 46 14.93 -2.03 -11.35
N LYS A 47 14.11 -1.18 -11.95
CA LYS A 47 14.52 -0.13 -12.89
C LYS A 47 14.32 1.27 -12.34
N LEU A 48 13.43 1.41 -11.39
CA LEU A 48 13.14 2.63 -10.67
C LEU A 48 13.19 2.35 -9.17
N PHE A 49 13.91 3.19 -8.43
CA PHE A 49 13.94 3.18 -6.99
C PHE A 49 13.53 4.56 -6.45
N ILE A 50 12.50 4.59 -5.65
CA ILE A 50 12.01 5.82 -5.01
C ILE A 50 12.24 5.68 -3.51
N MET A 51 13.00 6.59 -2.93
CA MET A 51 13.24 6.66 -1.49
C MET A 51 12.52 7.88 -0.91
N MET A 52 11.69 7.64 0.09
CA MET A 52 10.87 8.67 0.71
C MET A 52 11.27 8.88 2.17
N GLY A 53 11.55 10.13 2.54
CA GLY A 53 11.74 10.56 3.91
C GLY A 53 13.05 10.12 4.59
N THR A 54 13.94 9.42 3.91
CA THR A 54 15.22 8.98 4.46
C THR A 54 16.27 10.07 4.30
N ALA A 55 16.71 10.64 5.42
CA ALA A 55 17.69 11.74 5.43
C ALA A 55 19.10 11.31 5.84
N GLU A 56 19.27 10.13 6.41
CA GLU A 56 20.56 9.66 6.92
C GLU A 56 21.57 9.37 5.83
N ASP A 57 22.75 9.93 5.97
CA ASP A 57 23.87 9.74 5.06
C ASP A 57 25.12 9.19 5.72
N HIS A 58 25.16 9.12 7.04
CA HIS A 58 26.37 8.80 7.80
C HIS A 58 26.57 7.30 8.07
N HIS A 59 25.51 6.50 8.06
CA HIS A 59 25.56 5.10 8.54
C HIS A 59 25.18 4.01 7.52
N SER A 60 24.83 4.37 6.28
CA SER A 60 24.30 3.41 5.32
C SER A 60 25.20 3.25 4.09
N ASN A 61 26.51 3.05 4.27
CA ASN A 61 27.43 2.83 3.18
C ASN A 61 27.06 1.64 2.26
N PRO A 62 26.61 0.48 2.77
CA PRO A 62 26.20 -0.62 1.90
C PRO A 62 25.06 -0.23 0.96
N LEU A 63 24.06 0.48 1.44
CA LEU A 63 22.93 0.93 0.60
C LEU A 63 23.37 1.98 -0.42
N LYS A 64 24.26 2.92 -0.06
CA LYS A 64 24.83 3.87 -1.04
C LYS A 64 25.62 3.18 -2.13
N MET A 65 26.38 2.15 -1.79
CA MET A 65 27.10 1.33 -2.78
C MET A 65 26.12 0.59 -3.70
N ALA A 66 25.07 0.01 -3.16
CA ALA A 66 24.02 -0.68 -3.92
C ALA A 66 23.30 0.30 -4.87
N ILE A 67 22.91 1.48 -4.41
CA ILE A 67 22.32 2.54 -5.24
C ILE A 67 23.30 2.98 -6.35
N SER A 68 24.57 3.14 -6.03
CA SER A 68 25.58 3.51 -7.03
C SER A 68 25.77 2.44 -8.10
N LYS A 69 25.72 1.15 -7.74
CA LYS A 69 25.71 0.04 -8.69
C LYS A 69 24.44 0.09 -9.55
N PHE A 70 23.26 0.16 -8.92
CA PHE A 70 21.96 0.27 -9.58
C PHE A 70 21.91 1.37 -10.65
N LYS A 71 22.40 2.58 -10.31
CA LYS A 71 22.48 3.70 -11.27
C LYS A 71 23.43 3.43 -12.44
N ARG A 72 24.59 2.82 -12.18
CA ARG A 72 25.55 2.44 -13.26
C ARG A 72 24.97 1.40 -14.22
N GLU A 73 24.04 0.57 -13.73
CA GLU A 73 23.33 -0.45 -14.51
C GLU A 73 22.10 0.10 -15.22
N GLY A 74 21.87 1.42 -15.16
CA GLY A 74 20.79 2.10 -15.87
C GLY A 74 19.51 2.31 -15.05
N GLY A 75 19.52 1.98 -13.76
CA GLY A 75 18.40 2.25 -12.86
C GLY A 75 18.27 3.76 -12.56
N LYS A 76 17.04 4.23 -12.41
CA LYS A 76 16.72 5.61 -12.01
C LYS A 76 16.43 5.68 -10.51
N PHE A 77 17.12 6.56 -9.80
CA PHE A 77 16.91 6.81 -8.38
C PHE A 77 16.29 8.18 -8.12
N ILE A 78 15.11 8.18 -7.50
CA ILE A 78 14.37 9.39 -7.10
C ILE A 78 14.36 9.48 -5.57
N SER A 79 14.65 10.66 -5.03
CA SER A 79 14.52 10.94 -3.61
C SER A 79 13.40 11.95 -3.36
N VAL A 80 12.41 11.55 -2.59
CA VAL A 80 11.33 12.42 -2.11
C VAL A 80 11.65 12.82 -0.67
N ASN A 81 12.05 14.06 -0.46
CA ASN A 81 12.49 14.52 0.85
C ASN A 81 12.35 16.04 0.96
N PRO A 82 11.88 16.58 2.10
CA PRO A 82 11.81 18.03 2.33
C PRO A 82 13.15 18.76 2.21
N VAL A 83 14.25 18.07 2.50
CA VAL A 83 15.60 18.65 2.53
C VAL A 83 16.52 17.88 1.58
N ARG A 84 17.30 18.62 0.79
CA ARG A 84 18.27 18.03 -0.13
C ARG A 84 19.57 17.68 0.59
N THR A 85 19.55 16.61 1.36
CA THR A 85 20.72 16.07 2.07
C THR A 85 20.82 14.57 1.88
N GLY A 86 21.91 13.97 2.33
CA GLY A 86 22.09 12.53 2.34
C GLY A 86 21.83 11.87 0.99
N TYR A 87 20.87 10.97 0.93
CA TYR A 87 20.52 10.27 -0.29
C TYR A 87 19.96 11.18 -1.39
N SER A 88 19.32 12.29 -1.04
CA SER A 88 18.84 13.27 -2.02
C SER A 88 19.95 13.91 -2.83
N ALA A 89 21.17 13.97 -2.28
CA ALA A 89 22.34 14.55 -2.96
C ALA A 89 22.86 13.65 -4.10
N ILE A 90 22.62 12.34 -4.04
CA ILE A 90 23.04 11.36 -5.06
C ILE A 90 21.88 10.86 -5.93
N ALA A 91 20.68 11.37 -5.71
CA ALA A 91 19.51 11.02 -6.53
C ALA A 91 19.62 11.63 -7.93
N ASP A 92 19.04 10.95 -8.93
CA ASP A 92 18.92 11.50 -10.30
C ASP A 92 17.89 12.62 -10.33
N GLU A 93 16.90 12.51 -9.41
CA GLU A 93 15.86 13.51 -9.22
C GLU A 93 15.54 13.65 -7.74
N TRP A 94 15.47 14.89 -7.27
CA TRP A 94 15.03 15.20 -5.92
C TRP A 94 13.71 15.96 -5.98
N ILE A 95 12.72 15.41 -5.28
CA ILE A 95 11.37 15.98 -5.18
C ILE A 95 11.22 16.61 -3.80
N PRO A 96 11.23 17.95 -3.69
CA PRO A 96 10.98 18.64 -2.43
C PRO A 96 9.49 18.55 -2.07
N ILE A 97 9.18 17.82 -1.03
CA ILE A 97 7.81 17.64 -0.56
C ILE A 97 7.60 18.35 0.78
N ARG A 98 6.43 18.94 1.00
CA ARG A 98 6.06 19.45 2.32
C ARG A 98 5.96 18.30 3.33
N PRO A 99 6.55 18.42 4.53
CA PRO A 99 6.47 17.39 5.56
C PRO A 99 5.04 16.97 5.88
N GLY A 100 4.83 15.65 5.98
CA GLY A 100 3.52 15.07 6.34
C GLY A 100 2.52 14.99 5.19
N THR A 101 2.93 15.19 3.93
CA THR A 101 2.04 15.16 2.76
C THR A 101 2.35 14.02 1.78
N ASP A 102 3.21 13.08 2.16
CA ASP A 102 3.62 11.94 1.33
C ASP A 102 2.43 11.12 0.84
N GLY A 103 1.41 10.95 1.70
CA GLY A 103 0.19 10.24 1.33
C GLY A 103 -0.54 10.87 0.15
N ALA A 104 -0.59 12.22 0.07
CA ALA A 104 -1.22 12.91 -1.05
C ALA A 104 -0.45 12.69 -2.36
N LEU A 105 0.89 12.67 -2.32
CA LEU A 105 1.71 12.34 -3.48
C LEU A 105 1.44 10.92 -3.96
N LEU A 106 1.41 9.94 -3.04
CA LEU A 106 1.19 8.54 -3.39
C LEU A 106 -0.24 8.29 -3.92
N LEU A 107 -1.25 8.97 -3.39
CA LEU A 107 -2.62 8.89 -3.90
C LEU A 107 -2.73 9.46 -5.32
N ALA A 108 -2.05 10.58 -5.61
CA ALA A 108 -2.03 11.12 -6.97
C ALA A 108 -1.28 10.23 -7.96
N ILE A 109 -0.16 9.64 -7.57
CA ILE A 109 0.54 8.63 -8.39
C ILE A 109 -0.40 7.46 -8.67
N SER A 110 -1.09 6.95 -7.65
CA SER A 110 -2.06 5.87 -7.81
C SER A 110 -3.22 6.26 -8.73
N HIS A 111 -3.77 7.48 -8.59
CA HIS A 111 -4.77 8.04 -9.50
C HIS A 111 -4.32 8.00 -10.96
N VAL A 112 -3.09 8.49 -11.25
CA VAL A 112 -2.54 8.50 -12.62
C VAL A 112 -2.37 7.08 -13.15
N LEU A 113 -1.77 6.17 -12.37
CA LEU A 113 -1.54 4.79 -12.80
C LEU A 113 -2.85 4.05 -13.09
N VAL A 114 -3.87 4.22 -12.25
CA VAL A 114 -5.17 3.56 -12.39
C VAL A 114 -5.95 4.13 -13.58
N ASN A 115 -5.97 5.46 -13.77
CA ASN A 115 -6.70 6.08 -14.88
C ASN A 115 -6.00 5.88 -16.23
N ALA A 116 -4.68 5.82 -16.27
CA ALA A 116 -3.92 5.51 -17.47
C ALA A 116 -3.82 4.01 -17.78
N GLU A 117 -4.35 3.15 -16.91
CA GLU A 117 -4.28 1.69 -17.02
C GLU A 117 -2.85 1.17 -17.26
N THR A 118 -1.86 1.82 -16.60
CA THR A 118 -0.43 1.50 -16.74
C THR A 118 0.11 0.59 -15.63
N PHE A 119 -0.76 0.01 -14.82
CA PHE A 119 -0.40 -0.98 -13.81
C PHE A 119 -0.46 -2.40 -14.37
N ASP A 120 0.24 -3.32 -13.70
CA ASP A 120 0.20 -4.74 -14.03
C ASP A 120 -1.12 -5.37 -13.55
N THR A 121 -2.05 -5.53 -14.48
CA THR A 121 -3.40 -6.05 -14.20
C THR A 121 -3.35 -7.48 -13.64
N ASP A 122 -2.47 -8.32 -14.19
CA ASP A 122 -2.36 -9.72 -13.76
C ASP A 122 -1.79 -9.80 -12.34
N PHE A 123 -0.79 -8.96 -12.05
CA PHE A 123 -0.25 -8.85 -10.69
C PHE A 123 -1.34 -8.40 -9.69
N VAL A 124 -2.08 -7.34 -10.02
CA VAL A 124 -3.15 -6.83 -9.15
C VAL A 124 -4.23 -7.89 -8.93
N ALA A 125 -4.61 -8.63 -9.97
CA ALA A 125 -5.65 -9.65 -9.91
C ALA A 125 -5.21 -10.90 -9.12
N GLN A 126 -3.95 -11.31 -9.22
CA GLN A 126 -3.49 -12.58 -8.67
C GLN A 126 -2.78 -12.46 -7.32
N PHE A 127 -2.14 -11.32 -7.04
CA PHE A 127 -1.25 -11.18 -5.89
C PHE A 127 -1.65 -10.08 -4.90
N THR A 128 -2.79 -9.42 -5.12
CA THR A 128 -3.30 -8.39 -4.19
C THR A 128 -4.72 -8.69 -3.71
N ASN A 129 -5.23 -7.86 -2.81
CA ASN A 129 -6.63 -7.91 -2.40
C ASN A 129 -7.58 -7.19 -3.38
N GLY A 130 -7.06 -6.69 -4.50
CA GLY A 130 -7.86 -5.98 -5.51
C GLY A 130 -9.12 -6.71 -5.97
N PRO A 131 -9.08 -8.00 -6.30
CA PRO A 131 -10.26 -8.75 -6.74
C PRO A 131 -11.19 -9.19 -5.60
N GLN A 132 -10.79 -9.05 -4.33
CA GLN A 132 -11.60 -9.51 -3.21
C GLN A 132 -12.91 -8.72 -3.13
N LEU A 133 -14.02 -9.45 -3.00
CA LEU A 133 -15.35 -8.85 -2.98
C LEU A 133 -15.64 -8.17 -1.65
N VAL A 134 -16.07 -6.91 -1.72
CA VAL A 134 -16.51 -6.10 -0.59
C VAL A 134 -18.03 -5.97 -0.66
N ILE A 135 -18.69 -6.13 0.47
CA ILE A 135 -20.15 -5.98 0.61
C ILE A 135 -20.51 -4.49 0.44
N ASP A 136 -21.22 -4.17 -0.64
CA ASP A 136 -21.69 -2.83 -0.97
C ASP A 136 -23.20 -2.72 -0.76
N ALA A 137 -23.62 -2.89 0.49
CA ALA A 137 -25.02 -2.86 0.91
C ALA A 137 -25.22 -1.77 1.97
N PRO A 138 -25.43 -0.49 1.58
CA PRO A 138 -25.68 0.59 2.52
C PRO A 138 -26.84 0.26 3.46
N GLY A 139 -26.64 0.45 4.75
CA GLY A 139 -27.62 0.10 5.80
C GLY A 139 -27.44 -1.31 6.39
N SER A 140 -26.60 -2.15 5.82
CA SER A 140 -26.20 -3.42 6.44
C SER A 140 -25.04 -3.21 7.42
N GLU A 141 -25.05 -3.89 8.56
CA GLU A 141 -23.90 -3.93 9.49
C GLU A 141 -22.64 -4.52 8.86
N LYS A 142 -22.78 -5.23 7.75
CA LYS A 142 -21.68 -5.84 7.00
C LYS A 142 -21.14 -4.95 5.86
N HIS A 143 -21.75 -3.78 5.63
CA HIS A 143 -21.28 -2.88 4.57
C HIS A 143 -19.81 -2.51 4.76
N GLY A 144 -19.04 -2.56 3.68
CA GLY A 144 -17.61 -2.30 3.68
C GLY A 144 -16.72 -3.45 4.15
N GLN A 145 -17.30 -4.58 4.59
CA GLN A 145 -16.54 -5.77 4.97
C GLN A 145 -16.26 -6.63 3.74
N PHE A 146 -15.11 -7.32 3.76
CA PHE A 146 -14.83 -8.34 2.76
C PHE A 146 -15.79 -9.52 2.88
N LEU A 147 -16.33 -9.96 1.74
CA LEU A 147 -17.13 -11.16 1.67
C LEU A 147 -16.22 -12.38 1.86
N ARG A 148 -16.59 -13.24 2.81
CA ARG A 148 -15.84 -14.46 3.13
C ARG A 148 -16.64 -15.70 2.77
N ALA A 149 -15.92 -16.79 2.44
CA ALA A 149 -16.53 -18.10 2.35
C ALA A 149 -17.06 -18.51 3.73
N ASP A 150 -18.27 -19.03 3.75
CA ASP A 150 -18.89 -19.58 4.95
C ASP A 150 -18.27 -20.95 5.24
N VAL A 151 -17.21 -20.96 6.06
CA VAL A 151 -16.48 -22.20 6.40
C VAL A 151 -16.83 -22.53 7.85
N ALA A 152 -17.71 -23.51 8.03
CA ALA A 152 -18.37 -23.85 9.28
C ALA A 152 -17.45 -24.21 10.46
N ASP A 153 -16.18 -24.53 10.26
CA ASP A 153 -15.31 -25.10 11.30
C ASP A 153 -13.94 -24.42 11.46
N LYS A 154 -13.78 -23.17 11.06
CA LYS A 154 -12.49 -22.48 11.20
C LYS A 154 -12.42 -21.57 12.42
N PRO A 155 -11.29 -21.63 13.16
CA PRO A 155 -11.01 -20.60 14.15
C PRO A 155 -10.92 -19.22 13.48
N PRO A 156 -11.18 -18.12 14.22
CA PRO A 156 -11.21 -16.77 13.68
C PRO A 156 -9.81 -16.21 13.32
N ILE A 157 -8.91 -17.06 12.88
CA ILE A 157 -7.60 -16.66 12.36
C ILE A 157 -7.86 -16.20 10.92
N TYR A 158 -7.60 -14.96 10.67
CA TYR A 158 -7.70 -14.26 9.38
C TYR A 158 -6.88 -14.99 8.32
N ASP A 159 -7.50 -15.89 7.59
CA ASP A 159 -6.90 -16.46 6.39
C ASP A 159 -7.41 -15.63 5.19
N GLN A 160 -6.51 -14.85 4.57
CA GLN A 160 -6.84 -14.08 3.37
C GLN A 160 -7.35 -14.96 2.23
N LEU A 161 -7.02 -16.23 2.24
CA LEU A 161 -7.48 -17.20 1.25
C LEU A 161 -8.97 -17.57 1.37
N ASP A 162 -9.63 -17.21 2.47
CA ASP A 162 -11.08 -17.40 2.63
C ASP A 162 -11.91 -16.25 2.06
N GLN A 163 -11.27 -15.21 1.52
CA GLN A 163 -11.94 -14.12 0.83
C GLN A 163 -12.56 -14.60 -0.48
N MET A 164 -13.72 -14.06 -0.80
CA MET A 164 -14.42 -14.37 -2.05
C MET A 164 -13.98 -13.42 -3.15
N VAL A 165 -13.87 -13.93 -4.36
CA VAL A 165 -13.64 -13.18 -5.59
C VAL A 165 -14.65 -13.59 -6.64
N TRP A 166 -14.88 -12.75 -7.65
CA TRP A 166 -15.72 -13.11 -8.77
C TRP A 166 -14.88 -13.72 -9.88
N ASP A 167 -15.09 -14.98 -10.18
CA ASP A 167 -14.46 -15.66 -11.31
C ASP A 167 -15.24 -15.33 -12.60
N GLN A 168 -14.56 -14.63 -13.52
CA GLN A 168 -15.16 -14.22 -14.79
C GLN A 168 -15.42 -15.41 -15.73
N ASP A 169 -14.63 -16.46 -15.64
CA ASP A 169 -14.79 -17.64 -16.50
C ASP A 169 -15.95 -18.53 -16.03
N ALA A 170 -16.06 -18.73 -14.72
CA ALA A 170 -17.16 -19.48 -14.13
C ALA A 170 -18.44 -18.64 -13.92
N ASN A 171 -18.34 -17.31 -14.08
CA ASN A 171 -19.41 -16.34 -13.83
C ASN A 171 -20.09 -16.52 -12.46
N LYS A 172 -19.30 -16.69 -11.42
CA LYS A 172 -19.76 -16.88 -10.04
C LYS A 172 -18.71 -16.43 -9.03
N ALA A 173 -19.15 -16.22 -7.80
CA ALA A 173 -18.23 -16.01 -6.69
C ALA A 173 -17.59 -17.34 -6.28
N VAL A 174 -16.26 -17.33 -6.12
CA VAL A 174 -15.45 -18.46 -5.66
C VAL A 174 -14.52 -17.99 -4.55
N CYS A 175 -14.02 -18.94 -3.75
CA CYS A 175 -13.03 -18.64 -2.74
C CYS A 175 -11.67 -18.35 -3.41
N MET A 176 -10.93 -17.35 -2.93
CA MET A 176 -9.58 -17.03 -3.44
C MET A 176 -8.63 -18.24 -3.36
N ARG A 177 -8.88 -19.15 -2.43
CA ARG A 177 -8.17 -20.45 -2.30
C ARG A 177 -8.26 -21.33 -3.56
N GLU A 178 -9.32 -21.18 -4.34
CA GLU A 178 -9.51 -21.93 -5.60
C GLU A 178 -8.61 -21.41 -6.74
N ARG A 179 -7.96 -20.25 -6.53
CA ARG A 179 -7.05 -19.60 -7.48
C ARG A 179 -7.66 -19.47 -8.88
N PRO A 180 -8.78 -18.75 -9.02
CA PRO A 180 -9.40 -18.56 -10.33
C PRO A 180 -8.43 -17.86 -11.28
N ALA A 181 -8.41 -18.27 -12.54
CA ALA A 181 -7.48 -17.72 -13.53
C ALA A 181 -7.80 -16.26 -13.87
N ARG A 182 -9.07 -15.87 -13.79
CA ARG A 182 -9.53 -14.52 -14.16
C ARG A 182 -10.46 -13.91 -13.10
N PRO A 183 -9.92 -13.57 -11.92
CA PRO A 183 -10.71 -12.85 -10.92
C PRO A 183 -11.00 -11.42 -11.40
N ALA A 184 -12.25 -10.97 -11.21
CA ALA A 184 -12.67 -9.64 -11.64
C ALA A 184 -12.06 -8.55 -10.74
N LEU A 185 -11.54 -7.49 -11.34
CA LEU A 185 -11.08 -6.28 -10.64
C LEU A 185 -12.16 -5.19 -10.59
N THR A 186 -13.15 -5.26 -11.49
CA THR A 186 -14.23 -4.28 -11.61
C THR A 186 -15.57 -4.98 -11.78
N GLY A 187 -16.65 -4.27 -11.55
CA GLY A 187 -18.03 -4.74 -11.71
C GLY A 187 -18.82 -4.77 -10.42
N ARG A 188 -20.13 -4.98 -10.59
CA ARG A 188 -21.09 -5.12 -9.49
C ARG A 188 -21.75 -6.47 -9.59
N PHE A 189 -21.78 -7.22 -8.51
CA PHE A 189 -22.28 -8.59 -8.48
C PHE A 189 -23.24 -8.75 -7.29
N THR A 190 -24.02 -9.81 -7.33
CA THR A 190 -24.89 -10.21 -6.20
C THR A 190 -24.51 -11.63 -5.78
N VAL A 191 -24.15 -11.81 -4.52
CA VAL A 191 -23.78 -13.11 -3.95
C VAL A 191 -24.66 -13.35 -2.71
N ASN A 192 -25.43 -14.45 -2.74
CA ASN A 192 -26.35 -14.79 -1.65
C ASN A 192 -27.27 -13.63 -1.21
N GLY A 193 -27.74 -12.83 -2.19
CA GLY A 193 -28.62 -11.68 -1.93
C GLY A 193 -27.91 -10.43 -1.40
N LEU A 194 -26.60 -10.43 -1.33
CA LEU A 194 -25.78 -9.27 -0.97
C LEU A 194 -25.17 -8.66 -2.22
N ASP A 195 -25.27 -7.36 -2.38
CA ASP A 195 -24.55 -6.63 -3.41
C ASP A 195 -23.09 -6.49 -3.01
N VAL A 196 -22.20 -6.81 -3.95
CA VAL A 196 -20.76 -6.85 -3.71
C VAL A 196 -19.99 -6.27 -4.90
N ARG A 197 -18.81 -5.71 -4.61
CA ARG A 197 -17.90 -5.19 -5.62
C ARG A 197 -16.46 -5.57 -5.30
N PRO A 198 -15.58 -5.74 -6.30
CA PRO A 198 -14.15 -5.88 -6.07
C PRO A 198 -13.57 -4.68 -5.32
N ALA A 199 -12.63 -4.92 -4.42
CA ALA A 199 -11.96 -3.85 -3.68
C ALA A 199 -11.26 -2.84 -4.61
N PHE A 200 -10.74 -3.29 -5.75
CA PHE A 200 -10.11 -2.43 -6.74
C PHE A 200 -11.08 -1.43 -7.38
N GLU A 201 -12.34 -1.81 -7.60
CA GLU A 201 -13.40 -0.88 -8.06
C GLU A 201 -13.62 0.25 -7.06
N LEU A 202 -13.69 -0.11 -5.77
CA LEU A 202 -13.85 0.87 -4.68
C LEU A 202 -12.61 1.76 -4.54
N LEU A 203 -11.41 1.20 -4.70
CA LEU A 203 -10.17 1.97 -4.74
C LEU A 203 -10.19 2.99 -5.89
N LYS A 204 -10.55 2.56 -7.08
CA LYS A 204 -10.65 3.43 -8.26
C LYS A 204 -11.59 4.61 -8.01
N GLU A 205 -12.77 4.35 -7.43
CA GLU A 205 -13.70 5.41 -7.05
C GLU A 205 -13.11 6.37 -6.00
N SER A 206 -12.45 5.84 -4.98
CA SER A 206 -11.84 6.66 -3.92
C SER A 206 -10.69 7.54 -4.40
N LEU A 207 -10.05 7.16 -5.49
CA LEU A 207 -8.95 7.91 -6.10
C LEU A 207 -9.43 8.99 -7.08
N ALA A 208 -10.73 9.06 -7.40
CA ALA A 208 -11.24 9.92 -8.47
C ALA A 208 -10.82 11.40 -8.32
N ASP A 209 -10.84 11.92 -7.11
CA ASP A 209 -10.51 13.32 -6.80
C ASP A 209 -9.03 13.53 -6.43
N CYS A 210 -8.23 12.47 -6.37
CA CYS A 210 -6.81 12.54 -6.01
C CYS A 210 -5.93 12.91 -7.20
N THR A 211 -6.27 13.99 -7.93
CA THR A 211 -5.56 14.40 -9.14
C THR A 211 -4.17 14.96 -8.83
N PRO A 212 -3.27 15.05 -9.83
CA PRO A 212 -1.98 15.72 -9.66
C PRO A 212 -2.13 17.17 -9.17
N GLU A 213 -3.12 17.92 -9.66
CA GLU A 213 -3.39 19.30 -9.24
C GLU A 213 -3.83 19.39 -7.77
N TRP A 214 -4.68 18.45 -7.34
CA TRP A 214 -5.05 18.31 -5.94
C TRP A 214 -3.81 18.04 -5.07
N ALA A 215 -2.97 17.09 -5.47
CA ALA A 215 -1.75 16.77 -4.72
C ALA A 215 -0.73 17.91 -4.73
N GLN A 216 -0.57 18.63 -5.84
CA GLN A 216 0.31 19.81 -5.93
C GLN A 216 -0.08 20.87 -4.90
N ALA A 217 -1.36 21.16 -4.75
CA ALA A 217 -1.84 22.14 -3.76
C ALA A 217 -1.46 21.75 -2.32
N ILE A 218 -1.45 20.47 -2.01
CA ILE A 218 -1.14 19.91 -0.68
C ILE A 218 0.37 19.79 -0.50
N THR A 219 1.05 19.14 -1.43
CA THR A 219 2.46 18.73 -1.30
C THR A 219 3.45 19.80 -1.67
N GLY A 220 3.06 20.74 -2.54
CA GLY A 220 3.96 21.69 -3.17
C GLY A 220 4.84 21.10 -4.27
N VAL A 221 4.63 19.84 -4.64
CA VAL A 221 5.30 19.19 -5.78
C VAL A 221 4.59 19.59 -7.06
N SER A 222 5.36 20.07 -8.05
CA SER A 222 4.85 20.55 -9.36
C SER A 222 4.86 19.42 -10.38
#